data_32f65eaaf9c0fc6b93cfb2ec0de6be8b
#
_entry.id   32f65eaaf9c0fc6b93cfb2ec0de6be8b
#
_cell.length_a   1.000
_cell.length_b   1.000
_cell.length_c   1.000
_cell.angle_alpha   90.00
_cell.angle_beta   90.00
_cell.angle_gamma   90.00
#
_symmetry.space_group_name_H-M   'P 1'
#
loop_
_entity.id
_entity.type
_entity.pdbx_description
1 polymer ?
#
loop_
_entity_poly.entity_id
_entity_poly.type
_entity_poly.pdbx_seq_one_letter_code
_entity_poly.pdbx_strand_id
1 'polypeptide(L)'
;MPTVNQRQVGGTHYKTEYEHWDLAIFLDMGPMEYAASKHVTRWRKKDGLKDLQKATHYIDKLVESYEIYDLHRPYLRDRVREEIEKFTVANNLTNLEALFLFKLCTFETLIELEDVRGTLMWLIQHETEAQPGTPGDGGHYDPK
;
A
#
# COMPACT_ATOMS: atom_id res chain seq x y z
N MET A 1 23.38 18.03 -7.99
CA MET A 1 22.82 16.91 -8.74
C MET A 1 21.52 16.43 -8.12
N PRO A 2 20.47 16.25 -8.88
CA PRO A 2 19.23 15.73 -8.29
C PRO A 2 19.41 14.29 -7.79
N THR A 3 18.72 13.95 -6.71
CA THR A 3 18.66 12.58 -6.23
C THR A 3 17.88 11.71 -7.22
N VAL A 4 17.92 10.40 -7.05
CA VAL A 4 17.14 9.48 -7.90
C VAL A 4 15.66 9.84 -7.86
N ASN A 5 15.12 10.18 -6.68
CA ASN A 5 13.71 10.57 -6.56
C ASN A 5 13.39 11.89 -7.26
N GLN A 6 14.37 12.75 -7.44
CA GLN A 6 14.18 14.02 -8.13
C GLN A 6 14.26 13.87 -9.65
N ARG A 7 14.78 12.74 -10.14
CA ARG A 7 14.86 12.44 -11.56
C ARG A 7 13.63 11.65 -11.98
N GLN A 8 12.69 12.31 -12.63
CA GLN A 8 11.43 11.68 -13.03
C GLN A 8 11.46 11.34 -14.50
N VAL A 9 11.40 10.06 -14.81
CA VAL A 9 11.30 9.57 -16.19
C VAL A 9 9.82 9.30 -16.47
N GLY A 10 9.31 9.83 -17.56
CA GLY A 10 7.92 9.57 -17.95
C GLY A 10 6.91 10.58 -17.41
N GLY A 11 7.36 11.66 -16.78
CA GLY A 11 6.49 12.71 -16.28
C GLY A 11 6.64 12.94 -14.79
N THR A 12 5.95 13.95 -14.27
CA THR A 12 6.09 14.39 -12.88
C THR A 12 4.87 14.12 -12.02
N HIS A 13 3.76 13.63 -12.59
CA HIS A 13 2.50 13.47 -11.86
C HIS A 13 2.52 12.33 -10.83
N TYR A 14 3.51 11.46 -10.85
CA TYR A 14 3.68 10.39 -9.85
C TYR A 14 4.70 10.77 -8.77
N LYS A 15 5.37 11.90 -8.93
CA LYS A 15 6.43 12.30 -8.02
C LYS A 15 5.85 12.75 -6.68
N THR A 16 6.42 12.24 -5.60
CA THR A 16 6.10 12.67 -4.24
C THR A 16 7.38 12.84 -3.45
N GLU A 17 7.28 13.43 -2.25
CA GLU A 17 8.43 13.56 -1.34
C GLU A 17 8.80 12.22 -0.71
N TYR A 18 7.90 11.25 -0.71
CA TYR A 18 8.12 9.91 -0.17
C TYR A 18 7.67 8.90 -1.22
N GLU A 19 8.61 8.44 -2.02
CA GLU A 19 8.32 7.49 -3.09
C GLU A 19 8.07 6.09 -2.55
N HIS A 20 7.27 5.30 -3.25
CA HIS A 20 6.93 3.94 -2.82
C HIS A 20 8.18 3.07 -2.59
N TRP A 21 9.17 3.17 -3.47
CA TRP A 21 10.39 2.37 -3.30
C TRP A 21 11.16 2.70 -2.03
N ASP A 22 11.09 3.96 -1.56
CA ASP A 22 11.73 4.33 -0.29
C ASP A 22 11.07 3.61 0.89
N LEU A 23 9.74 3.51 0.88
CA LEU A 23 9.03 2.76 1.90
C LEU A 23 9.39 1.28 1.84
N ALA A 24 9.42 0.72 0.62
CA ALA A 24 9.73 -0.69 0.41
C ALA A 24 11.13 -1.04 0.89
N ILE A 25 12.10 -0.19 0.60
CA ILE A 25 13.48 -0.38 1.06
C ILE A 25 13.55 -0.29 2.57
N PHE A 26 12.93 0.72 3.16
CA PHE A 26 12.95 0.91 4.61
C PHE A 26 12.38 -0.31 5.33
N LEU A 27 11.22 -0.81 4.87
CA LEU A 27 10.54 -1.93 5.52
C LEU A 27 11.05 -3.31 5.08
N ASP A 28 11.97 -3.35 4.13
CA ASP A 28 12.49 -4.60 3.57
C ASP A 28 11.39 -5.50 3.04
N MET A 29 10.53 -4.93 2.19
CA MET A 29 9.39 -5.65 1.63
C MET A 29 9.83 -6.79 0.73
N GLY A 30 9.14 -7.93 0.84
CA GLY A 30 9.28 -9.01 -0.13
C GLY A 30 8.57 -8.67 -1.44
N PRO A 31 8.73 -9.51 -2.48
CA PRO A 31 8.25 -9.19 -3.82
C PRO A 31 6.72 -9.00 -3.91
N MET A 32 5.96 -9.81 -3.19
CA MET A 32 4.49 -9.71 -3.25
C MET A 32 3.98 -8.51 -2.48
N GLU A 33 4.58 -8.22 -1.33
CA GLU A 33 4.24 -7.03 -0.54
C GLU A 33 4.56 -5.76 -1.32
N TYR A 34 5.71 -5.74 -1.99
CA TYR A 34 6.13 -4.62 -2.82
C TYR A 34 5.10 -4.38 -3.94
N ALA A 35 4.75 -5.43 -4.66
CA ALA A 35 3.83 -5.32 -5.79
C ALA A 35 2.43 -4.89 -5.36
N ALA A 36 1.90 -5.51 -4.30
CA ALA A 36 0.57 -5.19 -3.81
C ALA A 36 0.49 -3.75 -3.31
N SER A 37 1.44 -3.32 -2.50
CA SER A 37 1.45 -1.97 -1.95
C SER A 37 1.62 -0.91 -3.03
N LYS A 38 2.43 -1.19 -4.04
CA LYS A 38 2.63 -0.28 -5.17
C LYS A 38 1.32 -0.03 -5.90
N HIS A 39 0.58 -1.08 -6.22
CA HIS A 39 -0.69 -0.94 -6.95
C HIS A 39 -1.74 -0.22 -6.12
N VAL A 40 -1.84 -0.49 -4.82
CA VAL A 40 -2.78 0.21 -3.96
C VAL A 40 -2.41 1.69 -3.81
N THR A 41 -1.14 2.02 -3.75
CA THR A 41 -0.70 3.41 -3.62
C THR A 41 -1.08 4.24 -4.83
N ARG A 42 -1.01 3.67 -6.03
CA ARG A 42 -1.13 4.44 -7.28
C ARG A 42 -2.47 4.32 -8.01
N TRP A 43 -3.39 3.49 -7.55
CA TRP A 43 -4.55 3.11 -8.32
C TRP A 43 -5.38 4.31 -8.82
N ARG A 44 -5.52 5.35 -8.02
CA ARG A 44 -6.30 6.54 -8.41
C ARG A 44 -5.67 7.35 -9.52
N LYS A 45 -4.35 7.29 -9.61
CA LYS A 45 -3.57 8.09 -10.55
C LYS A 45 -3.18 7.33 -11.81
N LYS A 46 -3.48 6.04 -11.87
CA LYS A 46 -3.04 5.23 -12.99
C LYS A 46 -4.17 4.36 -13.55
N ASP A 47 -4.24 3.10 -13.17
CA ASP A 47 -5.12 2.14 -13.84
C ASP A 47 -6.45 1.90 -13.11
N GLY A 48 -6.71 2.64 -12.04
CA GLY A 48 -7.98 2.54 -11.34
C GLY A 48 -8.22 1.15 -10.79
N LEU A 49 -9.44 0.64 -10.97
CA LEU A 49 -9.83 -0.67 -10.46
C LEU A 49 -8.87 -1.78 -10.88
N LYS A 50 -8.27 -1.70 -12.06
CA LYS A 50 -7.31 -2.72 -12.50
C LYS A 50 -6.12 -2.82 -11.56
N ASP A 51 -5.62 -1.69 -11.04
CA ASP A 51 -4.53 -1.71 -10.06
C ASP A 51 -4.96 -2.44 -8.78
N LEU A 52 -6.17 -2.19 -8.31
CA LEU A 52 -6.68 -2.88 -7.11
C LEU A 52 -6.84 -4.38 -7.36
N GLN A 53 -7.29 -4.77 -8.55
CA GLN A 53 -7.42 -6.18 -8.93
C GLN A 53 -6.05 -6.84 -9.01
N LYS A 54 -5.05 -6.15 -9.53
CA LYS A 54 -3.67 -6.66 -9.55
C LYS A 54 -3.15 -6.85 -8.12
N ALA A 55 -3.42 -5.90 -7.23
CA ALA A 55 -3.04 -6.05 -5.83
C ALA A 55 -3.65 -7.32 -5.22
N THR A 56 -4.91 -7.63 -5.55
CA THR A 56 -5.58 -8.85 -5.09
C THR A 56 -4.82 -10.10 -5.53
N HIS A 57 -4.34 -10.14 -6.78
CA HIS A 57 -3.55 -11.27 -7.26
C HIS A 57 -2.29 -11.49 -6.43
N TYR A 58 -1.60 -10.41 -6.08
CA TYR A 58 -0.38 -10.52 -5.26
C TYR A 58 -0.70 -10.98 -3.84
N ILE A 59 -1.80 -10.52 -3.26
CA ILE A 59 -2.22 -11.00 -1.94
C ILE A 59 -2.63 -12.48 -2.00
N ASP A 60 -3.32 -12.89 -3.05
CA ASP A 60 -3.67 -14.30 -3.24
C ASP A 60 -2.41 -15.16 -3.34
N LYS A 61 -1.38 -14.67 -4.02
CA LYS A 61 -0.10 -15.38 -4.10
C LYS A 61 0.58 -15.48 -2.74
N LEU A 62 0.50 -14.43 -1.93
CA LEU A 62 1.00 -14.48 -0.55
C LEU A 62 0.30 -15.56 0.26
N VAL A 63 -1.03 -15.62 0.18
CA VAL A 63 -1.81 -16.63 0.90
C VAL A 63 -1.40 -18.04 0.44
N GLU A 64 -1.33 -18.25 -0.87
CA GLU A 64 -0.95 -19.54 -1.43
C GLU A 64 0.43 -19.99 -1.00
N SER A 65 1.38 -19.06 -0.93
CA SER A 65 2.78 -19.35 -0.63
C SER A 65 3.17 -19.05 0.81
N TYR A 66 2.20 -18.84 1.69
CA TYR A 66 2.45 -18.35 3.05
C TYR A 66 3.50 -19.18 3.81
N GLU A 67 3.45 -20.50 3.70
CA GLU A 67 4.36 -21.38 4.47
C GLU A 67 5.80 -21.29 4.02
N ILE A 68 6.06 -20.89 2.77
CA ILE A 68 7.41 -20.81 2.23
C ILE A 68 7.86 -19.37 1.97
N TYR A 69 6.98 -18.39 2.19
CA TYR A 69 7.29 -17.00 1.94
C TYR A 69 8.15 -16.45 3.07
N ASP A 70 9.25 -15.81 2.70
CA ASP A 70 10.22 -15.28 3.67
C ASP A 70 9.81 -13.87 4.09
N LEU A 71 9.22 -13.76 5.28
CA LEU A 71 8.80 -12.47 5.83
C LEU A 71 9.95 -11.79 6.55
N HIS A 72 10.17 -10.53 6.22
CA HIS A 72 11.14 -9.69 6.89
C HIS A 72 10.40 -8.59 7.66
N ARG A 73 10.63 -8.52 8.97
CA ARG A 73 9.99 -7.53 9.85
C ARG A 73 11.07 -6.83 10.69
N PRO A 74 11.86 -5.94 10.04
CA PRO A 74 13.01 -5.33 10.75
C PRO A 74 12.63 -4.37 11.87
N TYR A 75 11.36 -3.94 11.93
CA TYR A 75 10.92 -2.95 12.90
C TYR A 75 9.70 -3.42 13.67
N LEU A 76 9.52 -2.90 14.89
CA LEU A 76 8.32 -3.13 15.68
C LEU A 76 7.12 -2.40 15.06
N ARG A 77 5.92 -2.83 15.41
CA ARG A 77 4.68 -2.32 14.82
C ARG A 77 4.54 -0.80 14.95
N ASP A 78 4.90 -0.24 16.11
CA ASP A 78 4.78 1.21 16.31
C ASP A 78 5.69 1.99 15.35
N ARG A 79 6.89 1.48 15.10
CA ARG A 79 7.81 2.12 14.16
C ARG A 79 7.30 2.01 12.72
N VAL A 80 6.71 0.86 12.38
CA VAL A 80 6.07 0.67 11.05
C VAL A 80 4.91 1.65 10.90
N ARG A 81 4.09 1.82 11.95
CA ARG A 81 2.97 2.75 11.91
C ARG A 81 3.45 4.18 11.63
N GLU A 82 4.49 4.62 12.29
CA GLU A 82 5.06 5.96 12.06
C GLU A 82 5.46 6.15 10.59
N GLU A 83 6.12 5.16 10.00
CA GLU A 83 6.54 5.26 8.59
C GLU A 83 5.34 5.26 7.64
N ILE A 84 4.36 4.39 7.91
CA ILE A 84 3.14 4.35 7.08
C ILE A 84 2.40 5.70 7.16
N GLU A 85 2.36 6.32 8.34
CA GLU A 85 1.73 7.63 8.49
C GLU A 85 2.43 8.69 7.64
N LYS A 86 3.76 8.73 7.67
CA LYS A 86 4.52 9.67 6.84
C LYS A 86 4.25 9.45 5.35
N PHE A 87 4.27 8.19 4.94
CA PHE A 87 4.02 7.81 3.55
C PHE A 87 2.60 8.17 3.13
N THR A 88 1.63 7.94 4.01
CA THR A 88 0.22 8.22 3.76
C THR A 88 -0.01 9.72 3.53
N VAL A 89 0.59 10.55 4.36
CA VAL A 89 0.48 12.01 4.21
C VAL A 89 1.14 12.47 2.90
N ALA A 90 2.34 11.99 2.63
CA ALA A 90 3.09 12.39 1.43
C ALA A 90 2.38 11.98 0.13
N ASN A 91 1.64 10.88 0.15
CA ASN A 91 0.95 10.33 -1.02
C ASN A 91 -0.56 10.61 -1.03
N ASN A 92 -1.05 11.35 -0.04
CA ASN A 92 -2.46 11.72 0.07
C ASN A 92 -3.40 10.50 0.02
N LEU A 93 -3.07 9.47 0.80
CA LEU A 93 -3.85 8.25 0.84
C LEU A 93 -5.03 8.38 1.80
N THR A 94 -6.06 7.56 1.59
CA THR A 94 -7.20 7.51 2.50
C THR A 94 -6.87 6.68 3.74
N ASN A 95 -7.73 6.77 4.75
CA ASN A 95 -7.60 5.95 5.96
C ASN A 95 -7.61 4.46 5.64
N LEU A 96 -8.47 4.05 4.72
CA LEU A 96 -8.59 2.64 4.36
C LEU A 96 -7.36 2.14 3.62
N GLU A 97 -6.79 2.97 2.74
CA GLU A 97 -5.53 2.65 2.08
C GLU A 97 -4.38 2.54 3.08
N ALA A 98 -4.32 3.47 4.03
CA ALA A 98 -3.30 3.44 5.08
C ALA A 98 -3.46 2.19 5.96
N LEU A 99 -4.68 1.82 6.30
CA LEU A 99 -4.96 0.62 7.08
C LEU A 99 -4.50 -0.63 6.34
N PHE A 100 -4.80 -0.73 5.04
CA PHE A 100 -4.32 -1.83 4.22
C PHE A 100 -2.80 -1.94 4.26
N LEU A 101 -2.11 -0.82 4.04
CA LEU A 101 -0.64 -0.79 4.06
C LEU A 101 -0.08 -1.22 5.40
N PHE A 102 -0.65 -0.71 6.50
CA PHE A 102 -0.17 -1.10 7.82
C PHE A 102 -0.33 -2.59 8.07
N LYS A 103 -1.50 -3.14 7.77
CA LYS A 103 -1.75 -4.58 7.94
C LYS A 103 -0.84 -5.42 7.05
N LEU A 104 -0.65 -5.00 5.81
CA LEU A 104 0.24 -5.71 4.87
C LEU A 104 1.68 -5.75 5.39
N CYS A 105 2.12 -4.68 6.02
CA CYS A 105 3.50 -4.55 6.47
C CYS A 105 3.74 -5.09 7.88
N THR A 106 2.69 -5.61 8.54
CA THR A 106 2.82 -6.09 9.92
C THR A 106 2.25 -7.49 10.15
N PHE A 107 1.58 -8.10 9.17
CA PHE A 107 1.04 -9.45 9.39
C PHE A 107 2.17 -10.44 9.67
N GLU A 108 1.89 -11.40 10.53
CA GLU A 108 2.83 -12.46 10.87
C GLU A 108 2.18 -13.85 10.81
N THR A 109 0.86 -13.91 10.90
CA THR A 109 0.10 -15.16 10.87
C THR A 109 -0.79 -15.24 9.64
N LEU A 110 -1.22 -16.44 9.29
CA LEU A 110 -2.13 -16.62 8.16
C LEU A 110 -3.46 -15.92 8.40
N ILE A 111 -3.95 -15.92 9.64
CA ILE A 111 -5.19 -15.23 9.99
C ILE A 111 -5.05 -13.73 9.75
N GLU A 112 -3.92 -13.16 10.14
CA GLU A 112 -3.65 -11.75 9.88
C GLU A 112 -3.54 -11.46 8.39
N LEU A 113 -2.94 -12.36 7.62
CA LEU A 113 -2.85 -12.20 6.16
C LEU A 113 -4.24 -12.27 5.51
N GLU A 114 -5.12 -13.14 6.00
CA GLU A 114 -6.51 -13.19 5.53
C GLU A 114 -7.22 -11.86 5.83
N ASP A 115 -6.90 -11.24 6.95
CA ASP A 115 -7.43 -9.92 7.28
C ASP A 115 -6.91 -8.83 6.33
N VAL A 116 -5.66 -8.94 5.88
CA VAL A 116 -5.12 -8.06 4.84
C VAL A 116 -5.96 -8.18 3.57
N ARG A 117 -6.24 -9.43 3.16
CA ARG A 117 -7.08 -9.68 1.98
C ARG A 117 -8.46 -9.08 2.15
N GLY A 118 -9.08 -9.27 3.31
CA GLY A 118 -10.40 -8.72 3.60
C GLY A 118 -10.43 -7.20 3.53
N THR A 119 -9.39 -6.54 4.03
CA THR A 119 -9.28 -5.09 3.96
C THR A 119 -9.19 -4.61 2.50
N LEU A 120 -8.44 -5.32 1.66
CA LEU A 120 -8.35 -4.98 0.24
C LEU A 120 -9.70 -5.17 -0.47
N MET A 121 -10.42 -6.24 -0.16
CA MET A 121 -11.75 -6.47 -0.73
C MET A 121 -12.73 -5.38 -0.31
N TRP A 122 -12.65 -4.95 0.95
CA TRP A 122 -13.43 -3.82 1.44
C TRP A 122 -13.10 -2.54 0.67
N LEU A 123 -11.81 -2.27 0.46
CA LEU A 123 -11.36 -1.11 -0.31
C LEU A 123 -11.92 -1.14 -1.73
N ILE A 124 -11.83 -2.28 -2.40
CA ILE A 124 -12.35 -2.44 -3.76
C ILE A 124 -13.85 -2.16 -3.79
N GLN A 125 -14.61 -2.75 -2.90
CA GLN A 125 -16.05 -2.59 -2.88
C GLN A 125 -16.46 -1.13 -2.64
N HIS A 126 -15.91 -0.50 -1.63
CA HIS A 126 -16.32 0.86 -1.26
C HIS A 126 -15.82 1.91 -2.24
N GLU A 127 -14.60 1.76 -2.74
CA GLU A 127 -14.07 2.75 -3.68
C GLU A 127 -14.70 2.64 -5.06
N THR A 128 -15.11 1.45 -5.47
CA THR A 128 -15.75 1.28 -6.78
C THR A 128 -17.21 1.67 -6.76
N GLU A 129 -17.85 1.74 -5.60
CA GLU A 129 -19.22 2.23 -5.44
C GLU A 129 -19.27 3.75 -5.33
N ALA A 130 -18.14 4.39 -5.01
CA ALA A 130 -18.07 5.84 -4.87
C ALA A 130 -18.05 6.53 -6.22
N GLN A 131 -18.61 7.74 -6.27
CA GLN A 131 -18.51 8.56 -7.46
C GLN A 131 -17.06 9.02 -7.66
N PRO A 132 -16.62 9.21 -8.92
CA PRO A 132 -15.30 9.76 -9.17
C PRO A 132 -15.07 11.05 -8.38
N GLY A 133 -13.94 11.10 -7.66
CA GLY A 133 -13.60 12.23 -6.83
C GLY A 133 -14.21 12.21 -5.44
N THR A 134 -15.08 11.24 -5.14
CA THR A 134 -15.67 11.07 -3.81
C THR A 134 -14.76 10.15 -2.99
N PRO A 135 -14.34 10.58 -1.77
CA PRO A 135 -13.55 9.68 -0.93
C PRO A 135 -14.35 8.44 -0.55
N GLY A 136 -13.65 7.32 -0.38
CA GLY A 136 -14.27 6.13 0.17
C GLY A 136 -14.55 6.29 1.66
N ASP A 137 -14.96 5.20 2.30
CA ASP A 137 -15.32 5.19 3.73
C ASP A 137 -14.27 5.79 4.64
N GLY A 138 -13.03 5.56 4.36
CA GLY A 138 -11.97 6.06 5.21
C GLY A 138 -11.70 7.55 5.08
N GLY A 139 -12.19 8.20 4.02
CA GLY A 139 -11.78 9.56 3.71
C GLY A 139 -10.26 9.63 3.57
N HIS A 140 -9.73 10.85 3.56
CA HIS A 140 -8.28 11.03 3.54
C HIS A 140 -7.72 10.94 4.95
N TYR A 141 -6.50 10.41 5.06
CA TYR A 141 -5.85 10.22 6.35
C TYR A 141 -5.55 11.56 7.02
N ASP A 142 -5.87 11.66 8.31
CA ASP A 142 -5.58 12.83 9.15
C ASP A 142 -4.64 12.35 10.27
N PRO A 143 -3.41 12.87 10.33
CA PRO A 143 -2.39 12.39 11.28
C PRO A 143 -2.57 12.88 12.72
N LYS A 144 -3.58 13.67 13.03
CA LYS A 144 -3.78 14.20 14.37
C LYS A 144 -3.91 13.14 15.45
#